data_9063f59289f3aeb51821a758e184ddc4
#
_entry.id   9063f59289f3aeb51821a758e184ddc4
#
_cell.length_a   1.000
_cell.length_b   1.000
_cell.length_c   1.000
_cell.angle_alpha   90.00
_cell.angle_beta   90.00
_cell.angle_gamma   90.00
#
_symmetry.space_group_name_H-M   'P 1'
#
loop_
_entity.id
_entity.type
_entity.pdbx_description
1 polymer ?
#
loop_
_entity_poly.entity_id
_entity_poly.type
_entity_poly.pdbx_seq_one_letter_code
_entity_poly.pdbx_strand_id
1 'polypeptide(L)'
;MCDARRGRVGRKSPQISTREPIIQEPEPFEPEATRREAGSGESTRANRGWWDRNADEYQVEHGTFLGDDRFVWGPEGLDEIEAELLGPMEELAGKDVLEIGAGAAQCSRWLAAQGARPVALDLSHRQLQHALRIGAKGVGLVEADAGALPFADASFDLACSAYGALPFVADPVKVLREVHRVLRPGGRFVFSVTHPIRWAFPDEPGPEGLTVASSYFDRTPYVEQDDEGSAVYVEHHRTVGDRVRDVVAGGFRLVDLVEPQWPAWNTQEWGGWSPLRGNLIPGSAIFVCERS
;
A
#
# COMPACT_ATOMS: atom_id res chain seq x y z
N MET A 1 -20.74 -91.46 32.14
CA MET A 1 -20.98 -90.05 32.48
C MET A 1 -20.00 -89.25 31.66
N CYS A 2 -20.45 -88.78 30.50
CA CYS A 2 -19.65 -87.93 29.56
C CYS A 2 -20.43 -86.69 29.27
N ASP A 3 -19.88 -85.60 29.67
CA ASP A 3 -20.44 -84.29 29.40
C ASP A 3 -19.79 -83.62 28.20
N ALA A 4 -20.58 -83.36 27.19
CA ALA A 4 -20.15 -82.79 25.90
C ALA A 4 -20.46 -81.29 25.89
N ARG A 5 -19.40 -80.48 25.97
CA ARG A 5 -19.51 -79.05 25.73
C ARG A 5 -19.19 -78.72 24.27
N ARG A 6 -20.21 -78.23 23.57
CA ARG A 6 -20.10 -77.67 22.21
C ARG A 6 -19.54 -76.25 22.28
N GLY A 7 -18.37 -76.04 21.66
CA GLY A 7 -17.78 -74.71 21.40
C GLY A 7 -18.54 -74.00 20.28
N ARG A 8 -19.01 -72.77 20.56
CA ARG A 8 -19.51 -71.81 19.52
C ARG A 8 -18.34 -71.10 18.88
N VAL A 9 -18.17 -71.30 17.59
CA VAL A 9 -17.25 -70.53 16.75
C VAL A 9 -17.93 -69.18 16.40
N GLY A 10 -17.48 -68.11 16.98
CA GLY A 10 -17.91 -66.74 16.66
C GLY A 10 -17.27 -66.29 15.36
N ARG A 11 -18.07 -66.06 14.33
CA ARG A 11 -17.66 -65.34 13.10
C ARG A 11 -17.41 -63.91 13.42
N LYS A 12 -16.16 -63.43 13.32
CA LYS A 12 -15.81 -62.00 13.27
C LYS A 12 -16.16 -61.43 11.90
N SER A 13 -17.07 -60.46 11.84
CA SER A 13 -17.33 -59.63 10.65
C SER A 13 -16.12 -58.76 10.34
N PRO A 14 -15.76 -58.55 9.09
CA PRO A 14 -14.68 -57.63 8.72
C PRO A 14 -15.12 -56.20 8.98
N GLN A 15 -14.37 -55.47 9.81
CA GLN A 15 -14.51 -54.03 9.94
C GLN A 15 -13.96 -53.39 8.65
N ILE A 16 -14.84 -52.79 7.87
CA ILE A 16 -14.48 -51.93 6.76
C ILE A 16 -14.03 -50.60 7.37
N SER A 17 -12.73 -50.34 7.38
CA SER A 17 -12.16 -49.06 7.71
C SER A 17 -12.44 -48.08 6.57
N THR A 18 -13.44 -47.25 6.67
CA THR A 18 -13.63 -46.08 5.82
C THR A 18 -12.63 -45.02 6.25
N ARG A 19 -11.45 -45.02 5.66
CA ARG A 19 -10.58 -43.87 5.68
C ARG A 19 -11.20 -42.83 4.75
N GLU A 20 -11.71 -41.73 5.31
CA GLU A 20 -12.03 -40.56 4.51
C GLU A 20 -10.75 -40.06 3.82
N PRO A 21 -10.83 -39.66 2.54
CA PRO A 21 -9.69 -39.05 1.87
C PRO A 21 -9.30 -37.79 2.62
N ILE A 22 -8.05 -37.71 3.06
CA ILE A 22 -7.46 -36.47 3.55
C ILE A 22 -7.42 -35.55 2.33
N ILE A 23 -8.35 -34.61 2.25
CA ILE A 23 -8.25 -33.49 1.31
C ILE A 23 -7.08 -32.67 1.83
N GLN A 24 -5.91 -32.80 1.22
CA GLN A 24 -4.83 -31.85 1.41
C GLN A 24 -5.34 -30.51 0.88
N GLU A 25 -5.46 -29.53 1.77
CA GLU A 25 -5.61 -28.15 1.34
C GLU A 25 -4.42 -27.82 0.44
N PRO A 26 -4.64 -27.16 -0.70
CA PRO A 26 -3.53 -26.75 -1.55
C PRO A 26 -2.59 -25.88 -0.71
N GLU A 27 -1.29 -26.14 -0.82
CA GLU A 27 -0.29 -25.29 -0.17
C GLU A 27 -0.52 -23.82 -0.58
N PRO A 28 -0.37 -22.87 0.34
CA PRO A 28 -0.52 -21.47 0.00
C PRO A 28 0.45 -21.12 -1.13
N PHE A 29 -0.05 -20.41 -2.14
CA PHE A 29 0.75 -19.95 -3.26
C PHE A 29 1.78 -18.93 -2.74
N GLU A 30 3.08 -19.25 -2.84
CA GLU A 30 4.19 -18.36 -2.55
C GLU A 30 4.77 -17.85 -3.88
N PRO A 31 4.58 -16.57 -4.21
CA PRO A 31 5.11 -16.02 -5.45
C PRO A 31 6.65 -15.96 -5.44
N GLU A 32 7.26 -16.24 -6.57
CA GLU A 32 8.71 -16.09 -6.76
C GLU A 32 9.08 -14.61 -6.92
N ALA A 33 9.95 -14.10 -6.04
CA ALA A 33 10.48 -12.75 -6.13
C ALA A 33 11.66 -12.68 -7.11
N THR A 34 11.62 -11.72 -8.03
CA THR A 34 12.64 -11.51 -9.05
C THR A 34 12.86 -10.02 -9.35
N ARG A 35 13.91 -9.73 -10.13
CA ARG A 35 14.17 -8.41 -10.68
C ARG A 35 14.11 -8.48 -12.20
N ARG A 36 13.15 -7.81 -12.81
CA ARG A 36 12.99 -7.71 -14.27
C ARG A 36 12.19 -6.49 -14.69
N GLU A 37 12.28 -6.14 -15.95
CA GLU A 37 11.44 -5.08 -16.51
C GLU A 37 9.94 -5.46 -16.43
N ALA A 38 9.13 -4.49 -16.03
CA ALA A 38 7.68 -4.58 -16.00
C ALA A 38 7.07 -3.26 -16.51
N GLY A 39 6.32 -3.33 -17.60
CA GLY A 39 5.68 -2.16 -18.20
C GLY A 39 4.39 -1.73 -17.47
N SER A 40 3.90 -0.52 -17.78
CA SER A 40 2.73 0.06 -17.09
C SER A 40 1.51 -0.85 -17.09
N GLY A 41 1.16 -1.47 -18.22
CA GLY A 41 -0.01 -2.37 -18.29
C GLY A 41 0.15 -3.64 -17.47
N GLU A 42 1.35 -4.20 -17.35
CA GLU A 42 1.65 -5.35 -16.51
C GLU A 42 1.58 -4.96 -15.03
N SER A 43 2.25 -3.88 -14.64
CA SER A 43 2.25 -3.37 -13.26
C SER A 43 0.83 -3.04 -12.77
N THR A 44 0.03 -2.35 -13.59
CA THR A 44 -1.36 -2.02 -13.24
C THR A 44 -2.21 -3.29 -13.02
N ARG A 45 -2.08 -4.32 -13.88
CA ARG A 45 -2.85 -5.56 -13.71
C ARG A 45 -2.42 -6.35 -12.47
N ALA A 46 -1.10 -6.51 -12.30
CA ALA A 46 -0.51 -7.24 -11.18
C ALA A 46 -0.94 -6.60 -9.86
N ASN A 47 -0.72 -5.30 -9.71
CA ASN A 47 -1.01 -4.58 -8.46
C ASN A 47 -2.51 -4.47 -8.17
N ARG A 48 -3.39 -4.28 -9.19
CA ARG A 48 -4.83 -4.37 -8.98
C ARG A 48 -5.21 -5.71 -8.39
N GLY A 49 -4.76 -6.81 -9.01
CA GLY A 49 -5.06 -8.16 -8.56
C GLY A 49 -4.50 -8.45 -7.16
N TRP A 50 -3.29 -7.96 -6.85
CA TRP A 50 -2.67 -8.13 -5.55
C TRP A 50 -3.45 -7.39 -4.45
N TRP A 51 -3.73 -6.10 -4.65
CA TRP A 51 -4.47 -5.29 -3.68
C TRP A 51 -5.92 -5.76 -3.49
N ASP A 52 -6.56 -6.33 -4.54
CA ASP A 52 -7.87 -6.95 -4.39
C ASP A 52 -7.82 -8.24 -3.56
N ARG A 53 -6.81 -9.09 -3.76
CA ARG A 53 -6.68 -10.35 -3.00
C ARG A 53 -6.29 -10.12 -1.54
N ASN A 54 -5.39 -9.17 -1.29
CA ASN A 54 -4.78 -8.98 0.02
C ASN A 54 -5.46 -7.89 0.86
N ALA A 55 -6.52 -7.24 0.34
CA ALA A 55 -7.19 -6.14 1.03
C ALA A 55 -7.70 -6.51 2.43
N ASP A 56 -8.27 -7.72 2.59
CA ASP A 56 -8.83 -8.16 3.87
C ASP A 56 -7.71 -8.39 4.91
N GLU A 57 -6.63 -9.06 4.51
CA GLU A 57 -5.47 -9.32 5.36
C GLU A 57 -4.76 -8.01 5.74
N TYR A 58 -4.52 -7.14 4.76
CA TYR A 58 -3.93 -5.83 4.99
C TYR A 58 -4.71 -5.00 6.04
N GLN A 59 -6.04 -5.02 5.98
CA GLN A 59 -6.86 -4.31 6.97
C GLN A 59 -6.80 -4.97 8.36
N VAL A 60 -6.66 -6.28 8.44
CA VAL A 60 -6.47 -6.98 9.72
C VAL A 60 -5.13 -6.62 10.35
N GLU A 61 -4.06 -6.60 9.57
CA GLU A 61 -2.70 -6.35 10.06
C GLU A 61 -2.46 -4.87 10.40
N HIS A 62 -2.90 -3.96 9.53
CA HIS A 62 -2.55 -2.56 9.61
C HIS A 62 -3.68 -1.64 10.07
N GLY A 63 -4.93 -2.11 10.02
CA GLY A 63 -6.10 -1.27 10.30
C GLY A 63 -6.08 -0.62 11.69
N THR A 64 -5.57 -1.32 12.71
CA THR A 64 -5.45 -0.75 14.07
C THR A 64 -4.45 0.42 14.12
N PHE A 65 -3.33 0.32 13.41
CA PHE A 65 -2.33 1.39 13.34
C PHE A 65 -2.81 2.58 12.50
N LEU A 66 -3.39 2.29 11.34
CA LEU A 66 -3.91 3.31 10.42
C LEU A 66 -5.11 4.05 10.99
N GLY A 67 -5.92 3.37 11.79
CA GLY A 67 -7.18 3.90 12.32
C GLY A 67 -8.27 4.05 11.23
N ASP A 68 -9.48 4.37 11.67
CA ASP A 68 -10.61 4.54 10.75
C ASP A 68 -10.63 5.93 10.10
N ASP A 69 -10.18 6.96 10.81
CA ASP A 69 -10.24 8.37 10.43
C ASP A 69 -8.98 9.13 10.87
N ARG A 70 -7.81 8.55 10.66
CA ARG A 70 -6.50 9.17 10.87
C ARG A 70 -5.83 9.45 9.55
N PHE A 71 -5.00 10.49 9.51
CA PHE A 71 -4.16 10.78 8.35
C PHE A 71 -2.69 10.57 8.73
N VAL A 72 -2.19 9.37 8.47
CA VAL A 72 -0.81 8.96 8.77
C VAL A 72 0.00 8.87 7.47
N TRP A 73 1.16 9.51 7.44
CA TRP A 73 2.00 9.60 6.24
C TRP A 73 2.88 8.38 5.98
N GLY A 74 3.14 7.55 6.98
CA GLY A 74 4.02 6.39 6.81
C GLY A 74 4.13 5.53 8.08
N PRO A 75 4.96 4.49 8.05
CA PRO A 75 5.12 3.55 9.16
C PRO A 75 5.69 4.19 10.43
N GLU A 76 6.33 5.35 10.35
CA GLU A 76 6.77 6.14 11.52
C GLU A 76 5.58 6.63 12.33
N GLY A 77 4.42 6.80 11.71
CA GLY A 77 3.21 7.27 12.37
C GLY A 77 3.09 8.80 12.46
N LEU A 78 3.79 9.55 11.58
CA LEU A 78 3.61 10.99 11.48
C LEU A 78 2.19 11.31 11.01
N ASP A 79 1.40 11.96 11.86
CA ASP A 79 0.04 12.40 11.56
C ASP A 79 0.02 13.76 10.86
N GLU A 80 -0.93 13.98 9.96
CA GLU A 80 -1.13 15.28 9.29
C GLU A 80 -1.50 16.39 10.28
N ILE A 81 -2.17 16.06 11.39
CA ILE A 81 -2.48 17.03 12.45
C ILE A 81 -1.22 17.63 13.10
N GLU A 82 -0.12 16.89 13.12
CA GLU A 82 1.18 17.36 13.61
C GLU A 82 2.01 17.99 12.48
N ALA A 83 1.90 17.40 11.30
CA ALA A 83 2.79 17.72 10.17
C ALA A 83 2.35 18.95 9.37
N GLU A 84 1.04 19.22 9.29
CA GLU A 84 0.42 20.31 8.51
C GLU A 84 0.96 20.45 7.07
N LEU A 85 1.29 19.31 6.43
CA LEU A 85 1.91 19.30 5.10
C LEU A 85 0.91 19.69 3.99
N LEU A 86 -0.38 19.46 4.20
CA LEU A 86 -1.43 19.92 3.30
C LEU A 86 -1.74 21.41 3.45
N GLY A 87 -1.22 22.04 4.49
CA GLY A 87 -1.43 23.43 4.86
C GLY A 87 -2.09 23.55 6.24
N PRO A 88 -2.31 24.79 6.72
CA PRO A 88 -2.93 25.01 8.02
C PRO A 88 -4.29 24.32 8.13
N MET A 89 -4.57 23.72 9.28
CA MET A 89 -5.80 22.95 9.52
C MET A 89 -7.07 23.77 9.26
N GLU A 90 -7.05 25.06 9.64
CA GLU A 90 -8.18 25.97 9.44
C GLU A 90 -8.48 26.26 7.96
N GLU A 91 -7.55 25.99 7.05
CA GLU A 91 -7.72 26.21 5.61
C GLU A 91 -8.27 24.99 4.88
N LEU A 92 -8.37 23.81 5.52
CA LEU A 92 -8.87 22.59 4.90
C LEU A 92 -10.37 22.61 4.64
N ALA A 93 -11.12 23.33 5.48
CA ALA A 93 -12.58 23.38 5.35
C ALA A 93 -13.01 23.97 4.00
N GLY A 94 -13.87 23.24 3.30
CA GLY A 94 -14.39 23.61 1.98
C GLY A 94 -13.45 23.37 0.81
N LYS A 95 -12.23 22.86 1.00
CA LYS A 95 -11.33 22.47 -0.10
C LYS A 95 -11.80 21.20 -0.80
N ASP A 96 -11.65 21.17 -2.11
CA ASP A 96 -11.79 19.96 -2.91
C ASP A 96 -10.45 19.21 -2.87
N VAL A 97 -10.43 17.99 -2.33
CA VAL A 97 -9.20 17.21 -2.12
C VAL A 97 -9.27 15.88 -2.86
N LEU A 98 -8.22 15.54 -3.60
CA LEU A 98 -8.06 14.22 -4.23
C LEU A 98 -7.04 13.39 -3.44
N GLU A 99 -7.44 12.23 -2.95
CA GLU A 99 -6.54 11.20 -2.43
C GLU A 99 -6.35 10.11 -3.48
N ILE A 100 -5.10 9.80 -3.88
CA ILE A 100 -4.76 8.72 -4.82
C ILE A 100 -4.05 7.57 -4.10
N GLY A 101 -4.46 6.33 -4.42
CA GLY A 101 -4.04 5.14 -3.67
C GLY A 101 -4.62 5.16 -2.26
N ALA A 102 -5.90 5.46 -2.16
CA ALA A 102 -6.58 5.76 -0.90
C ALA A 102 -6.84 4.53 0.00
N GLY A 103 -6.70 3.32 -0.55
CA GLY A 103 -6.99 2.09 0.18
C GLY A 103 -8.41 2.12 0.77
N ALA A 104 -8.53 1.92 2.08
CA ALA A 104 -9.81 2.00 2.79
C ALA A 104 -10.23 3.45 3.13
N ALA A 105 -9.60 4.47 2.56
CA ALA A 105 -9.95 5.89 2.63
C ALA A 105 -9.94 6.51 4.04
N GLN A 106 -9.06 6.07 4.94
CA GLN A 106 -8.94 6.63 6.29
C GLN A 106 -8.50 8.10 6.25
N CYS A 107 -7.53 8.47 5.38
CA CYS A 107 -7.10 9.87 5.23
C CYS A 107 -8.24 10.75 4.68
N SER A 108 -9.01 10.25 3.71
CA SER A 108 -10.18 10.96 3.19
C SER A 108 -11.27 11.13 4.25
N ARG A 109 -11.51 10.15 5.14
CA ARG A 109 -12.45 10.33 6.26
C ARG A 109 -11.98 11.39 7.23
N TRP A 110 -10.67 11.40 7.54
CA TRP A 110 -10.09 12.45 8.35
C TRP A 110 -10.28 13.83 7.71
N LEU A 111 -9.99 13.98 6.40
CA LEU A 111 -10.20 15.23 5.65
C LEU A 111 -11.66 15.67 5.67
N ALA A 112 -12.61 14.74 5.50
CA ALA A 112 -14.04 15.05 5.59
C ALA A 112 -14.43 15.53 6.98
N ALA A 113 -13.83 15.01 8.05
CA ALA A 113 -14.02 15.47 9.41
C ALA A 113 -13.49 16.89 9.64
N GLN A 114 -12.46 17.33 8.89
CA GLN A 114 -11.96 18.71 8.89
C GLN A 114 -12.81 19.64 8.01
N GLY A 115 -13.91 19.14 7.42
CA GLY A 115 -14.80 19.94 6.59
C GLY A 115 -14.37 20.07 5.12
N ALA A 116 -13.36 19.34 4.67
CA ALA A 116 -12.99 19.24 3.27
C ALA A 116 -14.00 18.40 2.47
N ARG A 117 -13.91 18.44 1.15
CA ARG A 117 -14.68 17.62 0.21
C ARG A 117 -13.75 16.61 -0.49
N PRO A 118 -13.36 15.52 0.18
CA PRO A 118 -12.44 14.56 -0.38
C PRO A 118 -13.07 13.62 -1.40
N VAL A 119 -12.26 13.27 -2.40
CA VAL A 119 -12.50 12.14 -3.30
C VAL A 119 -11.34 11.16 -3.12
N ALA A 120 -11.65 9.96 -2.66
CA ALA A 120 -10.72 8.84 -2.50
C ALA A 120 -10.71 7.99 -3.78
N LEU A 121 -9.55 7.94 -4.44
CA LEU A 121 -9.35 7.13 -5.64
C LEU A 121 -8.41 5.97 -5.33
N ASP A 122 -8.82 4.77 -5.69
CA ASP A 122 -7.97 3.58 -5.60
C ASP A 122 -8.13 2.69 -6.83
N LEU A 123 -7.10 1.91 -7.13
CA LEU A 123 -7.10 0.93 -8.21
C LEU A 123 -7.87 -0.33 -7.81
N SER A 124 -7.90 -0.66 -6.51
CA SER A 124 -8.52 -1.85 -5.95
C SER A 124 -9.99 -1.60 -5.58
N HIS A 125 -10.86 -2.35 -6.22
CA HIS A 125 -12.27 -2.40 -5.86
C HIS A 125 -12.47 -2.88 -4.42
N ARG A 126 -11.69 -3.87 -3.98
CA ARG A 126 -11.82 -4.47 -2.65
C ARG A 126 -11.45 -3.50 -1.54
N GLN A 127 -10.42 -2.67 -1.72
CA GLN A 127 -10.07 -1.61 -0.79
C GLN A 127 -11.22 -0.59 -0.64
N LEU A 128 -11.82 -0.17 -1.75
CA LEU A 128 -12.96 0.75 -1.70
C LEU A 128 -14.21 0.12 -1.06
N GLN A 129 -14.38 -1.21 -1.15
CA GLN A 129 -15.41 -1.92 -0.39
C GLN A 129 -15.14 -1.86 1.13
N HIS A 130 -13.89 -1.89 1.58
CA HIS A 130 -13.55 -1.64 2.99
C HIS A 130 -13.93 -0.22 3.40
N ALA A 131 -13.60 0.78 2.57
CA ALA A 131 -14.01 2.17 2.83
C ALA A 131 -15.53 2.29 3.04
N LEU A 132 -16.34 1.63 2.20
CA LEU A 132 -17.81 1.60 2.34
C LEU A 132 -18.26 0.91 3.64
N ARG A 133 -17.62 -0.19 4.03
CA ARG A 133 -17.97 -0.96 5.25
C ARG A 133 -17.66 -0.17 6.52
N ILE A 134 -16.52 0.53 6.56
CA ILE A 134 -16.15 1.39 7.69
C ILE A 134 -17.05 2.63 7.73
N GLY A 135 -17.38 3.19 6.57
CA GLY A 135 -18.23 4.36 6.40
C GLY A 135 -17.55 5.43 5.52
N ALA A 136 -18.23 5.87 4.49
CA ALA A 136 -17.72 6.87 3.53
C ALA A 136 -18.54 8.15 3.52
N LYS A 137 -19.12 8.53 4.67
CA LYS A 137 -19.93 9.76 4.75
C LYS A 137 -19.07 11.00 4.45
N GLY A 138 -19.48 11.74 3.42
CA GLY A 138 -18.75 12.95 2.99
C GLY A 138 -17.52 12.67 2.13
N VAL A 139 -17.26 11.41 1.74
CA VAL A 139 -16.15 10.99 0.88
C VAL A 139 -16.69 10.47 -0.44
N GLY A 140 -16.24 11.01 -1.56
CA GLY A 140 -16.44 10.42 -2.88
C GLY A 140 -15.50 9.23 -3.07
N LEU A 141 -16.00 8.08 -3.57
CA LEU A 141 -15.16 6.90 -3.85
C LEU A 141 -15.11 6.67 -5.36
N VAL A 142 -13.91 6.51 -5.91
CA VAL A 142 -13.69 6.30 -7.35
C VAL A 142 -12.67 5.20 -7.58
N GLU A 143 -13.06 4.16 -8.32
CA GLU A 143 -12.14 3.12 -8.79
C GLU A 143 -11.53 3.58 -10.11
N ALA A 144 -10.21 3.87 -10.12
CA ALA A 144 -9.50 4.27 -11.32
C ALA A 144 -7.98 4.09 -11.20
N ASP A 145 -7.30 4.14 -12.36
CA ASP A 145 -5.83 4.19 -12.45
C ASP A 145 -5.36 5.64 -12.25
N ALA A 146 -4.41 5.85 -11.34
CA ALA A 146 -3.81 7.16 -11.08
C ALA A 146 -3.11 7.78 -12.31
N GLY A 147 -2.72 6.97 -13.28
CA GLY A 147 -2.16 7.42 -14.56
C GLY A 147 -3.22 7.90 -15.58
N ALA A 148 -4.51 7.87 -15.23
CA ALA A 148 -5.62 8.32 -16.09
C ALA A 148 -6.80 8.77 -15.24
N LEU A 149 -6.67 9.94 -14.60
CA LEU A 149 -7.63 10.46 -13.64
C LEU A 149 -8.95 10.88 -14.33
N PRO A 150 -10.13 10.34 -13.91
CA PRO A 150 -11.42 10.61 -14.54
C PRO A 150 -12.05 11.94 -14.11
N PHE A 151 -11.24 12.97 -13.97
CA PHE A 151 -11.66 14.29 -13.51
C PHE A 151 -11.30 15.37 -14.54
N ALA A 152 -12.07 16.46 -14.55
CA ALA A 152 -11.78 17.62 -15.37
C ALA A 152 -10.52 18.36 -14.86
N ASP A 153 -9.94 19.19 -15.73
CA ASP A 153 -8.83 20.06 -15.35
C ASP A 153 -9.24 21.01 -14.24
N ALA A 154 -8.29 21.32 -13.35
CA ALA A 154 -8.48 22.28 -12.27
C ALA A 154 -9.72 22.03 -11.39
N SER A 155 -9.98 20.76 -11.03
CA SER A 155 -11.10 20.33 -10.20
C SER A 155 -10.80 20.37 -8.71
N PHE A 156 -9.53 20.25 -8.31
CA PHE A 156 -9.13 20.11 -6.92
C PHE A 156 -8.22 21.26 -6.44
N ASP A 157 -8.31 21.59 -5.17
CA ASP A 157 -7.41 22.55 -4.49
C ASP A 157 -6.15 21.86 -3.98
N LEU A 158 -6.29 20.63 -3.51
CA LEU A 158 -5.25 19.80 -2.92
C LEU A 158 -5.30 18.39 -3.50
N ALA A 159 -4.15 17.73 -3.53
CA ALA A 159 -4.07 16.30 -3.74
C ALA A 159 -3.09 15.67 -2.73
N CYS A 160 -3.32 14.40 -2.40
CA CYS A 160 -2.44 13.65 -1.51
C CYS A 160 -2.34 12.17 -1.91
N SER A 161 -1.27 11.52 -1.46
CA SER A 161 -1.09 10.07 -1.53
C SER A 161 -0.24 9.64 -0.34
N ALA A 162 -0.86 9.05 0.67
CA ALA A 162 -0.17 8.60 1.87
C ALA A 162 0.28 7.15 1.69
N TYR A 163 1.57 6.96 1.39
CA TYR A 163 2.24 5.66 1.25
C TYR A 163 1.63 4.74 0.16
N GLY A 164 0.80 5.31 -0.72
CA GLY A 164 0.08 4.59 -1.79
C GLY A 164 0.71 4.75 -3.17
N ALA A 165 -0.06 4.62 -4.19
CA ALA A 165 0.11 4.70 -5.65
C ALA A 165 1.53 4.77 -6.26
N LEU A 166 2.36 5.74 -5.88
CA LEU A 166 3.60 6.11 -6.60
C LEU A 166 4.67 4.98 -6.69
N PRO A 167 4.85 4.11 -5.69
CA PRO A 167 5.79 2.98 -5.80
C PRO A 167 5.34 1.90 -6.80
N PHE A 168 4.04 1.83 -7.07
CA PHE A 168 3.42 0.75 -7.83
C PHE A 168 3.21 1.07 -9.32
N VAL A 169 3.65 2.26 -9.78
CA VAL A 169 3.48 2.69 -11.17
C VAL A 169 4.81 2.75 -11.91
N ALA A 170 4.84 2.18 -13.12
CA ALA A 170 6.03 2.18 -13.96
C ALA A 170 6.39 3.59 -14.48
N ASP A 171 5.40 4.45 -14.68
CA ASP A 171 5.58 5.83 -15.14
C ASP A 171 5.01 6.83 -14.13
N PRO A 172 5.78 7.19 -13.09
CA PRO A 172 5.35 8.17 -12.09
C PRO A 172 5.17 9.57 -12.66
N VAL A 173 5.89 9.93 -13.73
CA VAL A 173 5.74 11.25 -14.38
C VAL A 173 4.36 11.39 -15.01
N LYS A 174 3.80 10.31 -15.55
CA LYS A 174 2.42 10.31 -16.06
C LYS A 174 1.41 10.59 -14.96
N VAL A 175 1.55 9.95 -13.80
CA VAL A 175 0.70 10.20 -12.62
C VAL A 175 0.83 11.65 -12.16
N LEU A 176 2.05 12.15 -12.03
CA LEU A 176 2.31 13.54 -11.63
C LEU A 176 1.68 14.54 -12.60
N ARG A 177 1.73 14.30 -13.91
CA ARG A 177 1.07 15.15 -14.92
C ARG A 177 -0.45 15.12 -14.79
N GLU A 178 -1.04 13.98 -14.53
CA GLU A 178 -2.48 13.87 -14.29
C GLU A 178 -2.90 14.62 -13.02
N VAL A 179 -2.14 14.46 -11.92
CA VAL A 179 -2.39 15.23 -10.70
C VAL A 179 -2.23 16.73 -10.94
N HIS A 180 -1.17 17.13 -11.66
CA HIS A 180 -0.97 18.53 -12.05
C HIS A 180 -2.17 19.07 -12.87
N ARG A 181 -2.67 18.29 -13.83
CA ARG A 181 -3.82 18.67 -14.66
C ARG A 181 -5.08 18.94 -13.85
N VAL A 182 -5.38 18.04 -12.90
CA VAL A 182 -6.62 18.12 -12.12
C VAL A 182 -6.55 19.11 -10.95
N LEU A 183 -5.36 19.47 -10.47
CA LEU A 183 -5.20 20.53 -9.48
C LEU A 183 -5.48 21.91 -10.10
N ARG A 184 -5.98 22.85 -9.30
CA ARG A 184 -6.05 24.27 -9.66
C ARG A 184 -4.66 24.91 -9.65
N PRO A 185 -4.40 26.02 -10.39
CA PRO A 185 -3.15 26.77 -10.27
C PRO A 185 -2.86 27.12 -8.80
N GLY A 186 -1.63 26.93 -8.33
CA GLY A 186 -1.24 27.08 -6.94
C GLY A 186 -1.69 25.96 -6.01
N GLY A 187 -2.36 24.93 -6.55
CA GLY A 187 -2.76 23.73 -5.78
C GLY A 187 -1.55 22.92 -5.32
N ARG A 188 -1.69 22.29 -4.15
CA ARG A 188 -0.61 21.50 -3.52
C ARG A 188 -0.83 20.01 -3.74
N PHE A 189 0.25 19.28 -3.99
CA PHE A 189 0.30 17.82 -3.96
C PHE A 189 1.33 17.35 -2.96
N VAL A 190 0.90 16.56 -1.98
CA VAL A 190 1.78 15.93 -1.00
C VAL A 190 1.68 14.42 -1.16
N PHE A 191 2.83 13.76 -1.29
CA PHE A 191 2.85 12.30 -1.36
C PHE A 191 4.01 11.72 -0.57
N SER A 192 3.74 10.62 0.12
CA SER A 192 4.76 9.82 0.78
C SER A 192 4.99 8.49 0.03
N VAL A 193 6.21 8.04 0.10
CA VAL A 193 6.65 6.74 -0.44
C VAL A 193 7.58 6.07 0.56
N THR A 194 7.72 4.76 0.50
CA THR A 194 8.84 4.07 1.15
C THR A 194 10.14 4.78 0.77
N HIS A 195 10.95 5.14 1.78
CA HIS A 195 12.17 5.88 1.50
C HIS A 195 13.07 5.12 0.53
N PRO A 196 13.54 5.73 -0.56
CA PRO A 196 14.34 5.06 -1.58
C PRO A 196 15.55 4.29 -1.07
N ILE A 197 16.11 4.68 0.08
CA ILE A 197 17.26 4.00 0.68
C ILE A 197 16.96 2.55 1.07
N ARG A 198 15.70 2.20 1.33
CA ARG A 198 15.26 0.84 1.65
C ARG A 198 15.79 -0.18 0.62
N TRP A 199 15.81 0.19 -0.65
CA TRP A 199 16.21 -0.71 -1.74
C TRP A 199 17.68 -1.14 -1.72
N ALA A 200 18.50 -0.49 -0.90
CA ALA A 200 19.87 -0.92 -0.67
C ALA A 200 19.99 -2.04 0.39
N PHE A 201 18.94 -2.31 1.15
CA PHE A 201 18.92 -3.22 2.29
C PHE A 201 17.90 -4.36 2.08
N PRO A 202 18.07 -5.52 2.75
CA PRO A 202 17.04 -6.54 2.86
C PRO A 202 15.76 -5.96 3.50
N ASP A 203 14.61 -6.54 3.17
CA ASP A 203 13.32 -6.15 3.76
C ASP A 203 13.08 -6.94 5.06
N GLU A 204 13.98 -6.71 6.04
CA GLU A 204 13.98 -7.39 7.32
C GLU A 204 13.94 -6.36 8.45
N PRO A 205 13.07 -6.52 9.48
CA PRO A 205 12.98 -5.57 10.59
C PRO A 205 14.14 -5.66 11.57
N GLY A 206 14.89 -6.76 11.55
CA GLY A 206 16.00 -7.05 12.44
C GLY A 206 17.36 -6.45 11.99
N PRO A 207 18.46 -6.82 12.66
CA PRO A 207 19.82 -6.35 12.34
C PRO A 207 20.28 -6.67 10.91
N GLU A 208 19.74 -7.73 10.31
CA GLU A 208 20.00 -8.15 8.93
C GLU A 208 19.55 -7.05 7.95
N GLY A 209 18.46 -6.37 8.25
CA GLY A 209 17.93 -5.24 7.48
C GLY A 209 18.80 -3.97 7.54
N LEU A 210 19.92 -3.98 8.25
CA LEU A 210 20.86 -2.86 8.36
C LEU A 210 22.16 -3.08 7.57
N THR A 211 22.26 -4.19 6.85
CA THR A 211 23.43 -4.49 6.01
C THR A 211 23.11 -4.22 4.55
N VAL A 212 23.90 -3.34 3.91
CA VAL A 212 23.72 -3.06 2.47
C VAL A 212 23.92 -4.34 1.66
N ALA A 213 22.91 -4.76 0.93
CA ALA A 213 22.87 -6.00 0.16
C ALA A 213 22.67 -5.76 -1.36
N SER A 214 22.20 -4.57 -1.75
CA SER A 214 21.88 -4.25 -3.14
C SER A 214 22.33 -2.85 -3.51
N SER A 215 22.46 -2.59 -4.81
CA SER A 215 22.77 -1.25 -5.30
C SER A 215 21.56 -0.32 -5.14
N TYR A 216 21.73 0.79 -4.43
CA TYR A 216 20.76 1.88 -4.40
C TYR A 216 20.41 2.44 -5.79
N PHE A 217 21.28 2.25 -6.77
CA PHE A 217 21.12 2.75 -8.13
C PHE A 217 20.51 1.73 -9.09
N ASP A 218 20.22 0.52 -8.63
CA ASP A 218 19.50 -0.48 -9.42
C ASP A 218 18.02 -0.09 -9.49
N ARG A 219 17.53 0.25 -10.66
CA ARG A 219 16.15 0.66 -10.94
C ARG A 219 15.31 -0.46 -11.55
N THR A 220 15.88 -1.65 -11.64
CA THR A 220 15.14 -2.81 -12.12
C THR A 220 13.98 -3.09 -11.18
N PRO A 221 12.73 -3.14 -11.67
CA PRO A 221 11.56 -3.40 -10.86
C PRO A 221 11.68 -4.68 -10.02
N TYR A 222 11.17 -4.61 -8.79
CA TYR A 222 10.88 -5.80 -8.00
C TYR A 222 9.56 -6.40 -8.51
N VAL A 223 9.57 -7.67 -8.83
CA VAL A 223 8.41 -8.38 -9.37
C VAL A 223 8.24 -9.69 -8.62
N GLU A 224 7.06 -9.90 -8.07
CA GLU A 224 6.60 -11.23 -7.68
C GLU A 224 5.83 -11.84 -8.84
N GLN A 225 6.09 -13.09 -9.14
CA GLN A 225 5.49 -13.80 -10.26
C GLN A 225 4.91 -15.14 -9.84
N ASP A 226 3.89 -15.58 -10.57
CA ASP A 226 3.33 -16.92 -10.45
C ASP A 226 4.20 -17.98 -11.15
N ASP A 227 3.78 -19.24 -11.06
CA ASP A 227 4.48 -20.38 -11.67
C ASP A 227 4.57 -20.29 -13.22
N GLU A 228 3.72 -19.45 -13.85
CA GLU A 228 3.73 -19.20 -15.29
C GLU A 228 4.62 -17.99 -15.66
N GLY A 229 5.25 -17.34 -14.67
CA GLY A 229 6.09 -16.17 -14.84
C GLY A 229 5.32 -14.85 -15.04
N SER A 230 3.99 -14.85 -14.79
CA SER A 230 3.19 -13.64 -14.84
C SER A 230 3.34 -12.84 -13.57
N ALA A 231 3.50 -11.50 -13.68
CA ALA A 231 3.61 -10.65 -12.52
C ALA A 231 2.29 -10.65 -11.72
N VAL A 232 2.41 -10.89 -10.41
CA VAL A 232 1.32 -10.81 -9.43
C VAL A 232 1.45 -9.61 -8.49
N TYR A 233 2.67 -9.02 -8.37
CA TYR A 233 2.97 -7.80 -7.66
C TYR A 233 4.18 -7.10 -8.28
N VAL A 234 4.20 -5.78 -8.33
CA VAL A 234 5.32 -4.99 -8.90
C VAL A 234 5.56 -3.72 -8.10
N GLU A 235 6.82 -3.51 -7.70
CA GLU A 235 7.29 -2.22 -7.19
C GLU A 235 8.38 -1.63 -8.07
N HIS A 236 8.35 -0.31 -8.23
CA HIS A 236 9.30 0.46 -9.05
C HIS A 236 10.19 1.32 -8.17
N HIS A 237 11.45 0.94 -8.05
CA HIS A 237 12.43 1.74 -7.34
C HIS A 237 12.79 3.02 -8.10
N ARG A 238 12.87 4.12 -7.37
CA ARG A 238 13.38 5.43 -7.81
C ARG A 238 14.30 5.98 -6.74
N THR A 239 15.49 6.43 -7.10
CA THR A 239 16.33 7.16 -6.15
C THR A 239 15.66 8.47 -5.72
N VAL A 240 16.09 9.08 -4.61
CA VAL A 240 15.61 10.43 -4.23
C VAL A 240 15.81 11.41 -5.36
N GLY A 241 16.98 11.38 -6.03
CA GLY A 241 17.26 12.24 -7.17
C GLY A 241 16.33 12.00 -8.37
N ASP A 242 15.89 10.75 -8.61
CA ASP A 242 14.90 10.44 -9.64
C ASP A 242 13.52 11.00 -9.26
N ARG A 243 13.09 10.83 -8.00
CA ARG A 243 11.81 11.38 -7.53
C ARG A 243 11.74 12.90 -7.68
N VAL A 244 12.83 13.61 -7.34
CA VAL A 244 12.92 15.07 -7.57
C VAL A 244 12.79 15.43 -9.05
N ARG A 245 13.44 14.66 -9.94
CA ARG A 245 13.31 14.88 -11.40
C ARG A 245 11.90 14.55 -11.90
N ASP A 246 11.28 13.49 -11.38
CA ASP A 246 9.91 13.11 -11.72
C ASP A 246 8.93 14.23 -11.35
N VAL A 247 9.06 14.84 -10.15
CA VAL A 247 8.27 16.00 -9.68
C VAL A 247 8.39 17.16 -10.66
N VAL A 248 9.61 17.52 -11.03
CA VAL A 248 9.87 18.62 -12.00
C VAL A 248 9.30 18.28 -13.38
N ALA A 249 9.50 17.06 -13.88
CA ALA A 249 8.97 16.61 -15.16
C ALA A 249 7.43 16.51 -15.19
N GLY A 250 6.81 16.32 -14.01
CA GLY A 250 5.37 16.37 -13.80
C GLY A 250 4.77 17.77 -13.80
N GLY A 251 5.61 18.83 -13.81
CA GLY A 251 5.17 20.23 -13.83
C GLY A 251 5.08 20.89 -12.46
N PHE A 252 5.57 20.22 -11.41
CA PHE A 252 5.53 20.72 -10.05
C PHE A 252 6.82 21.44 -9.65
N ARG A 253 6.70 22.37 -8.74
CA ARG A 253 7.78 22.89 -7.93
C ARG A 253 7.86 22.07 -6.63
N LEU A 254 9.01 21.48 -6.33
CA LEU A 254 9.26 20.90 -5.02
C LEU A 254 9.40 22.03 -3.98
N VAL A 255 8.60 21.97 -2.93
CA VAL A 255 8.59 22.92 -1.83
C VAL A 255 9.41 22.42 -0.67
N ASP A 256 9.19 21.13 -0.31
CA ASP A 256 9.88 20.49 0.80
C ASP A 256 10.02 18.97 0.56
N LEU A 257 10.97 18.37 1.24
CA LEU A 257 11.17 16.92 1.34
C LEU A 257 11.35 16.57 2.83
N VAL A 258 10.38 15.88 3.39
CA VAL A 258 10.36 15.50 4.81
C VAL A 258 10.72 14.04 4.96
N GLU A 259 11.68 13.76 5.84
CA GLU A 259 12.09 12.42 6.26
C GLU A 259 11.73 12.26 7.74
N PRO A 260 10.58 11.64 8.08
CA PRO A 260 10.15 11.52 9.46
C PRO A 260 11.13 10.67 10.28
N GLN A 261 11.40 11.10 11.52
CA GLN A 261 12.14 10.29 12.48
C GLN A 261 11.21 9.28 13.13
N TRP A 262 11.71 8.08 13.41
CA TRP A 262 10.95 7.06 14.14
C TRP A 262 10.73 7.50 15.59
N PRO A 263 9.49 7.71 16.04
CA PRO A 263 9.24 8.22 17.39
C PRO A 263 9.35 7.10 18.43
N ALA A 264 9.79 7.47 19.65
CA ALA A 264 10.01 6.50 20.71
C ALA A 264 8.75 5.73 21.17
N TRP A 265 7.55 6.27 20.93
CA TRP A 265 6.30 5.60 21.26
C TRP A 265 5.92 4.50 20.25
N ASN A 266 6.44 4.56 19.02
CA ASN A 266 6.09 3.61 17.98
C ASN A 266 6.96 2.34 18.10
N THR A 267 6.35 1.29 18.62
CA THR A 267 6.98 -0.03 18.81
C THR A 267 6.54 -1.05 17.74
N GLN A 268 5.81 -0.59 16.72
CA GLN A 268 5.29 -1.46 15.67
C GLN A 268 6.40 -1.96 14.73
N GLU A 269 6.17 -3.12 14.17
CA GLU A 269 6.86 -3.59 12.97
C GLU A 269 5.90 -3.48 11.79
N TRP A 270 6.40 -2.99 10.65
CA TRP A 270 5.65 -2.86 9.41
C TRP A 270 6.52 -3.31 8.24
N GLY A 271 6.29 -4.53 7.76
CA GLY A 271 7.18 -5.16 6.80
C GLY A 271 8.62 -5.15 7.33
N GLY A 272 9.56 -4.67 6.54
CA GLY A 272 10.95 -4.53 6.97
C GLY A 272 11.23 -3.35 7.92
N TRP A 273 10.24 -2.58 8.37
CA TRP A 273 10.44 -1.44 9.27
C TRP A 273 10.16 -1.80 10.72
N SER A 274 11.00 -1.29 11.61
CA SER A 274 10.95 -1.51 13.05
C SER A 274 11.57 -0.33 13.79
N PRO A 275 11.40 -0.21 15.12
CA PRO A 275 12.13 0.78 15.92
C PRO A 275 13.66 0.70 15.77
N LEU A 276 14.20 -0.52 15.64
CA LEU A 276 15.63 -0.71 15.43
C LEU A 276 16.10 -0.05 14.13
N ARG A 277 15.42 -0.32 13.05
CA ARG A 277 15.78 0.16 11.71
C ARG A 277 15.42 1.63 11.52
N GLY A 278 14.21 2.04 11.95
CA GLY A 278 13.71 3.40 11.81
C GLY A 278 14.48 4.45 12.62
N ASN A 279 15.16 4.04 13.72
CA ASN A 279 16.05 4.93 14.46
C ASN A 279 17.40 5.21 13.75
N LEU A 280 17.72 4.48 12.68
CA LEU A 280 19.00 4.57 11.99
C LEU A 280 18.89 5.08 10.56
N ILE A 281 17.80 4.75 9.87
CA ILE A 281 17.54 5.16 8.50
C ILE A 281 16.05 5.53 8.36
N PRO A 282 15.70 6.51 7.48
CA PRO A 282 14.32 6.93 7.30
C PRO A 282 13.47 5.84 6.66
N GLY A 283 12.25 5.63 7.15
CA GLY A 283 11.26 4.71 6.60
C GLY A 283 10.51 5.29 5.42
N SER A 284 10.20 6.58 5.49
CA SER A 284 9.43 7.31 4.49
C SER A 284 10.16 8.54 3.96
N ALA A 285 9.83 8.90 2.72
CA ALA A 285 10.14 10.20 2.12
C ALA A 285 8.82 10.87 1.70
N ILE A 286 8.55 12.07 2.20
CA ILE A 286 7.34 12.83 1.93
C ILE A 286 7.70 14.06 1.09
N PHE A 287 7.13 14.15 -0.09
CA PHE A 287 7.38 15.23 -1.05
C PHE A 287 6.24 16.22 -1.01
N VAL A 288 6.54 17.48 -0.68
CA VAL A 288 5.58 18.59 -0.71
C VAL A 288 5.79 19.38 -2.00
N CYS A 289 4.78 19.38 -2.85
CA CYS A 289 4.86 19.95 -4.20
C CYS A 289 3.76 20.97 -4.42
N GLU A 290 4.04 21.99 -5.23
CA GLU A 290 3.06 22.98 -5.68
C GLU A 290 2.94 22.99 -7.20
N ARG A 291 1.71 23.09 -7.69
CA ARG A 291 1.42 23.38 -9.11
C ARG A 291 1.79 24.84 -9.40
N SER A 292 2.81 25.01 -10.25
CA SER A 292 3.22 26.33 -10.76
C SER A 292 2.26 26.87 -11.82
#